data_0815dd6735923dfb1975bb3281b4b79d
#
_entry.id   0815dd6735923dfb1975bb3281b4b79d
#
_cell.length_a   1.000
_cell.length_b   1.000
_cell.length_c   1.000
_cell.angle_alpha   90.00
_cell.angle_beta   90.00
_cell.angle_gamma   90.00
#
_symmetry.space_group_name_H-M   'P 1'
#
loop_
_entity.id
_entity.type
_entity.pdbx_description
1 polymer ?
#
loop_
_entity_poly.entity_id
_entity_poly.type
_entity_poly.pdbx_seq_one_letter_code
_entity_poly.pdbx_strand_id
1 'polypeptide(L)'
;MLKRFVDVRDEEVGAVRGAFVYFFTLMCGYAILRPIRNEMGTASSITTKVAVPAFSALVARYPRRVVVPRVYRFFLLNLLAFFALLKWGVAKESVARAFYVWLSVYNLFVVSIFWSFMADVFASDQGKRLFGFIAAGGTTGMIVGPFLVGRLAEPVGPVNLILVSAVMLEVSAQCVRRLGHWARDVQHQPATREGPVGGGMLAGLRLLVTSPFLLALGMQVLLYAATSTFLYYQEVQLVASLAKDAASRTAAFADIDFWVQVLTLALQ
;
A
#
# COMPACT_ATOMS: atom_id res chain seq x y z
N MET A 1 -7.93 -20.84 -18.30
CA MET A 1 -6.98 -21.11 -17.21
C MET A 1 -7.49 -20.62 -15.84
N LEU A 2 -8.00 -19.40 -15.69
CA LEU A 2 -8.52 -18.84 -14.42
C LEU A 2 -9.61 -19.72 -13.77
N LYS A 3 -10.56 -20.24 -14.54
CA LYS A 3 -11.66 -21.11 -14.08
C LYS A 3 -11.20 -22.46 -13.46
N ARG A 4 -9.92 -22.81 -13.59
CA ARG A 4 -9.36 -24.03 -13.00
C ARG A 4 -8.94 -23.85 -11.54
N PHE A 5 -8.70 -22.60 -11.12
CA PHE A 5 -8.22 -22.25 -9.79
C PHE A 5 -9.25 -21.50 -8.95
N VAL A 6 -10.21 -20.84 -9.58
CA VAL A 6 -11.22 -20.02 -8.91
C VAL A 6 -12.56 -20.20 -9.63
N ASP A 7 -13.64 -20.36 -8.86
CA ASP A 7 -15.00 -20.42 -9.39
C ASP A 7 -15.45 -19.04 -9.87
N VAL A 8 -15.13 -18.71 -11.14
CA VAL A 8 -15.39 -17.41 -11.78
C VAL A 8 -16.38 -17.59 -12.92
N ARG A 9 -17.45 -16.80 -12.93
CA ARG A 9 -18.40 -16.73 -14.05
C ARG A 9 -17.79 -16.00 -15.23
N ASP A 10 -18.23 -16.29 -16.45
CA ASP A 10 -17.68 -15.68 -17.67
C ASP A 10 -17.76 -14.15 -17.67
N GLU A 11 -18.83 -13.60 -17.12
CA GLU A 11 -19.07 -12.16 -16.98
C GLU A 11 -18.13 -11.49 -15.98
N GLU A 12 -17.62 -12.24 -15.00
CA GLU A 12 -16.74 -11.75 -13.93
C GLU A 12 -15.26 -11.77 -14.32
N VAL A 13 -14.86 -12.56 -15.32
CA VAL A 13 -13.44 -12.80 -15.66
C VAL A 13 -12.68 -11.50 -15.93
N GLY A 14 -13.29 -10.57 -16.66
CA GLY A 14 -12.69 -9.27 -16.97
C GLY A 14 -12.46 -8.41 -15.70
N ALA A 15 -13.46 -8.38 -14.82
CA ALA A 15 -13.39 -7.62 -13.57
C ALA A 15 -12.39 -8.21 -12.59
N VAL A 16 -12.36 -9.54 -12.44
CA VAL A 16 -11.41 -10.23 -11.55
C VAL A 16 -9.96 -10.02 -12.00
N ARG A 17 -9.70 -10.11 -13.31
CA ARG A 17 -8.37 -9.77 -13.86
C ARG A 17 -8.01 -8.31 -13.61
N GLY A 18 -8.94 -7.40 -13.84
CA GLY A 18 -8.76 -5.97 -13.57
C GLY A 18 -8.46 -5.69 -12.10
N ALA A 19 -9.17 -6.35 -11.18
CA ALA A 19 -8.97 -6.23 -9.74
C ALA A 19 -7.61 -6.82 -9.31
N PHE A 20 -7.20 -7.97 -9.86
CA PHE A 20 -5.87 -8.55 -9.65
C PHE A 20 -4.76 -7.61 -10.08
N VAL A 21 -4.82 -7.10 -11.33
CA VAL A 21 -3.83 -6.16 -11.86
C VAL A 21 -3.80 -4.87 -11.04
N TYR A 22 -4.96 -4.39 -10.62
CA TYR A 22 -5.06 -3.21 -9.76
C TYR A 22 -4.32 -3.41 -8.45
N PHE A 23 -4.57 -4.52 -7.75
CA PHE A 23 -3.90 -4.78 -6.46
C PHE A 23 -2.41 -5.09 -6.65
N PHE A 24 -2.06 -5.83 -7.70
CA PHE A 24 -0.67 -6.07 -8.07
C PHE A 24 0.10 -4.76 -8.28
N THR A 25 -0.39 -3.87 -9.15
CA THR A 25 0.32 -2.62 -9.45
C THR A 25 0.38 -1.69 -8.26
N LEU A 26 -0.68 -1.65 -7.44
CA LEU A 26 -0.72 -0.85 -6.22
C LEU A 26 0.32 -1.31 -5.19
N MET A 27 0.38 -2.62 -4.93
CA MET A 27 1.32 -3.20 -3.97
C MET A 27 2.75 -3.23 -4.51
N CYS A 28 2.94 -3.48 -5.78
CA CYS A 28 4.25 -3.40 -6.43
C CYS A 28 4.82 -1.97 -6.33
N GLY A 29 4.02 -0.95 -6.66
CA GLY A 29 4.41 0.45 -6.52
C GLY A 29 4.78 0.83 -5.09
N TYR A 30 4.01 0.40 -4.09
CA TYR A 30 4.34 0.60 -2.68
C TYR A 30 5.64 -0.14 -2.28
N ALA A 31 5.80 -1.39 -2.72
CA ALA A 31 6.94 -2.22 -2.39
C ALA A 31 8.25 -1.70 -3.01
N ILE A 32 8.18 -0.99 -4.14
CA ILE A 32 9.32 -0.26 -4.72
C ILE A 32 9.73 0.91 -3.83
N LEU A 33 8.78 1.64 -3.25
CA LEU A 33 9.07 2.82 -2.41
C LEU A 33 9.59 2.45 -1.02
N ARG A 34 9.28 1.26 -0.51
CA ARG A 34 9.61 0.84 0.85
C ARG A 34 11.12 0.78 1.12
N PRO A 35 11.97 0.12 0.31
CA PRO A 35 13.43 0.13 0.48
C PRO A 35 14.03 1.54 0.37
N ILE A 36 13.51 2.38 -0.54
CA ILE A 36 13.95 3.77 -0.69
C ILE A 36 13.64 4.57 0.58
N ARG A 37 12.45 4.40 1.16
CA ARG A 37 12.08 5.00 2.44
C ARG A 37 13.02 4.56 3.56
N ASN A 38 13.32 3.26 3.63
CA ASN A 38 14.16 2.70 4.68
C ASN A 38 15.58 3.26 4.59
N GLU A 39 16.12 3.37 3.38
CA GLU A 39 17.41 4.02 3.13
C GLU A 39 17.40 5.48 3.59
N MET A 40 16.39 6.26 3.21
CA MET A 40 16.26 7.66 3.63
C MET A 40 16.09 7.79 5.15
N GLY A 41 15.47 6.80 5.81
CA GLY A 41 15.36 6.71 7.26
C GLY A 41 16.70 6.51 7.96
N THR A 42 17.61 5.72 7.37
CA THR A 42 18.97 5.52 7.89
C THR A 42 19.84 6.77 7.77
N ALA A 43 19.65 7.54 6.69
CA ALA A 43 20.40 8.75 6.42
C ALA A 43 19.98 9.95 7.26
N SER A 44 18.81 9.91 7.91
CA SER A 44 18.29 11.00 8.73
C SER A 44 18.03 10.52 10.15
N SER A 45 18.62 11.21 11.17
CA SER A 45 18.28 10.98 12.58
C SER A 45 16.81 11.36 12.82
N ILE A 46 15.91 10.36 12.82
CA ILE A 46 14.47 10.61 12.87
C ILE A 46 14.01 10.79 14.31
N THR A 47 13.76 12.02 14.69
CA THR A 47 12.91 12.36 15.85
C THR A 47 11.51 12.68 15.31
N THR A 48 10.71 11.68 14.97
CA THR A 48 9.39 11.90 14.35
C THR A 48 8.28 11.41 15.27
N LYS A 49 7.69 12.29 16.07
CA LYS A 49 6.58 11.93 16.98
C LYS A 49 5.21 12.55 16.68
N VAL A 50 4.97 13.32 15.61
CA VAL A 50 3.80 14.24 15.63
C VAL A 50 2.84 14.25 14.44
N ALA A 51 3.05 13.58 13.32
CA ALA A 51 2.29 13.90 12.09
C ALA A 51 1.08 12.99 11.73
N VAL A 52 0.80 11.91 12.46
CA VAL A 52 -0.19 10.89 12.04
C VAL A 52 -1.68 11.26 12.29
N PRO A 53 -2.07 11.97 13.36
CA PRO A 53 -3.51 12.16 13.67
C PRO A 53 -4.25 13.16 12.77
N ALA A 54 -3.57 14.15 12.22
CA ALA A 54 -4.23 15.25 11.49
C ALA A 54 -4.79 14.82 10.11
N PHE A 55 -4.15 13.83 9.49
CA PHE A 55 -4.51 13.39 8.14
C PHE A 55 -5.74 12.47 8.10
N SER A 56 -5.95 11.67 9.14
CA SER A 56 -7.10 10.76 9.25
C SER A 56 -8.44 11.49 9.29
N ALA A 57 -8.47 12.70 9.85
CA ALA A 57 -9.69 13.51 9.94
C ALA A 57 -10.15 14.11 8.60
N LEU A 58 -9.21 14.31 7.65
CA LEU A 58 -9.51 14.94 6.36
C LEU A 58 -10.27 14.01 5.40
N VAL A 59 -10.03 12.70 5.49
CA VAL A 59 -10.56 11.70 4.53
C VAL A 59 -11.97 11.23 4.86
N ALA A 60 -12.42 11.40 6.09
CA ALA A 60 -13.76 10.95 6.54
C ALA A 60 -14.96 11.70 5.90
N ARG A 61 -14.74 12.75 5.12
CA ARG A 61 -15.79 13.69 4.68
C ARG A 61 -16.30 13.54 3.25
N TYR A 62 -15.77 12.66 2.40
CA TYR A 62 -16.12 12.64 0.98
C TYR A 62 -16.65 11.28 0.47
N PRO A 63 -17.61 11.25 -0.49
CA PRO A 63 -18.16 10.01 -1.07
C PRO A 63 -17.09 9.26 -1.89
N ARG A 64 -16.96 7.96 -1.63
CA ARG A 64 -15.82 7.11 -2.01
C ARG A 64 -15.61 6.93 -3.52
N ARG A 65 -16.65 6.79 -4.33
CA ARG A 65 -16.55 6.45 -5.76
C ARG A 65 -15.91 7.53 -6.65
N VAL A 66 -16.12 8.80 -6.32
CA VAL A 66 -15.55 9.93 -7.06
C VAL A 66 -14.17 10.30 -6.53
N VAL A 67 -13.89 9.92 -5.28
CA VAL A 67 -12.68 10.28 -4.54
C VAL A 67 -11.50 9.39 -4.93
N VAL A 68 -11.71 8.08 -5.19
CA VAL A 68 -10.61 7.13 -5.40
C VAL A 68 -9.65 7.53 -6.54
N PRO A 69 -10.11 7.85 -7.78
CA PRO A 69 -9.20 8.28 -8.84
C PRO A 69 -8.55 9.64 -8.56
N ARG A 70 -9.25 10.55 -7.84
CA ARG A 70 -8.69 11.86 -7.46
C ARG A 70 -7.63 11.73 -6.39
N VAL A 71 -7.84 10.86 -5.41
CA VAL A 71 -6.87 10.56 -4.35
C VAL A 71 -5.61 9.92 -4.94
N TYR A 72 -5.73 9.00 -5.88
CA TYR A 72 -4.56 8.41 -6.54
C TYR A 72 -3.77 9.43 -7.36
N ARG A 73 -4.44 10.34 -8.05
CA ARG A 73 -3.77 11.46 -8.72
C ARG A 73 -3.11 12.43 -7.75
N PHE A 74 -3.74 12.70 -6.62
CA PHE A 74 -3.11 13.47 -5.55
C PHE A 74 -1.83 12.79 -5.06
N PHE A 75 -1.86 11.49 -4.79
CA PHE A 75 -0.66 10.74 -4.41
C PHE A 75 0.39 10.70 -5.53
N LEU A 76 -0.05 10.56 -6.79
CA LEU A 76 0.84 10.62 -7.94
C LEU A 76 1.58 11.98 -8.03
N LEU A 77 0.87 13.08 -7.87
CA LEU A 77 1.46 14.42 -7.85
C LEU A 77 2.46 14.57 -6.70
N ASN A 78 2.16 14.02 -5.52
CA ASN A 78 3.10 14.00 -4.39
C ASN A 78 4.37 13.20 -4.74
N LEU A 79 4.24 12.01 -5.37
CA LEU A 79 5.40 11.22 -5.81
C LEU A 79 6.27 11.98 -6.80
N LEU A 80 5.67 12.66 -7.78
CA LEU A 80 6.39 13.49 -8.74
C LEU A 80 7.07 14.69 -8.06
N ALA A 81 6.42 15.30 -7.08
CA ALA A 81 7.01 16.37 -6.28
C ALA A 81 8.21 15.88 -5.47
N PHE A 82 8.10 14.74 -4.78
CA PHE A 82 9.22 14.13 -4.06
C PHE A 82 10.37 13.77 -5.01
N PHE A 83 10.06 13.18 -6.16
CA PHE A 83 11.07 12.91 -7.19
C PHE A 83 11.82 14.18 -7.61
N ALA A 84 11.10 15.25 -7.92
CA ALA A 84 11.70 16.51 -8.35
C ALA A 84 12.59 17.12 -7.25
N LEU A 85 12.10 17.23 -6.02
CA LEU A 85 12.83 17.78 -4.88
C LEU A 85 14.11 16.99 -4.57
N LEU A 86 14.03 15.65 -4.59
CA LEU A 86 15.18 14.80 -4.35
C LEU A 86 16.19 14.85 -5.51
N LYS A 87 15.71 14.93 -6.75
CA LYS A 87 16.57 15.01 -7.94
C LYS A 87 17.36 16.32 -7.98
N TRP A 88 16.72 17.43 -7.61
CA TRP A 88 17.39 18.74 -7.56
C TRP A 88 18.17 18.98 -6.26
N GLY A 89 18.12 18.05 -5.32
CA GLY A 89 18.89 18.13 -4.08
C GLY A 89 18.40 19.17 -3.10
N VAL A 90 17.15 19.65 -3.23
CA VAL A 90 16.55 20.66 -2.35
C VAL A 90 16.30 20.06 -0.97
N ALA A 91 16.88 20.63 0.07
CA ALA A 91 16.65 20.28 1.48
C ALA A 91 16.56 18.74 1.74
N LYS A 92 17.53 17.98 1.22
CA LYS A 92 17.50 16.50 1.16
C LYS A 92 17.03 15.84 2.46
N GLU A 93 17.54 16.26 3.61
CA GLU A 93 17.14 15.66 4.90
C GLU A 93 15.67 15.91 5.24
N SER A 94 15.18 17.14 5.06
CA SER A 94 13.79 17.48 5.35
C SER A 94 12.83 16.76 4.41
N VAL A 95 13.18 16.67 3.12
CA VAL A 95 12.42 15.97 2.10
C VAL A 95 12.42 14.45 2.38
N ALA A 96 13.56 13.86 2.77
CA ALA A 96 13.66 12.46 3.15
C ALA A 96 12.79 12.14 4.38
N ARG A 97 12.80 13.00 5.40
CA ARG A 97 11.91 12.86 6.58
C ARG A 97 10.44 12.95 6.19
N ALA A 98 10.08 13.94 5.38
CA ALA A 98 8.71 14.10 4.89
C ALA A 98 8.26 12.87 4.07
N PHE A 99 9.11 12.35 3.19
CA PHE A 99 8.84 11.15 2.40
C PHE A 99 8.64 9.92 3.27
N TYR A 100 9.46 9.75 4.32
CA TYR A 100 9.35 8.63 5.27
C TYR A 100 7.98 8.60 5.95
N VAL A 101 7.53 9.74 6.49
CA VAL A 101 6.21 9.86 7.13
C VAL A 101 5.09 9.70 6.12
N TRP A 102 5.21 10.37 4.97
CA TRP A 102 4.23 10.34 3.91
C TRP A 102 3.98 8.92 3.39
N LEU A 103 5.02 8.12 3.19
CA LEU A 103 4.85 6.75 2.70
C LEU A 103 4.11 5.86 3.69
N SER A 104 4.29 6.07 4.99
CA SER A 104 3.54 5.35 6.02
C SER A 104 2.04 5.66 5.95
N VAL A 105 1.70 6.94 5.76
CA VAL A 105 0.32 7.40 5.54
C VAL A 105 -0.23 6.87 4.21
N TYR A 106 0.55 6.99 3.13
CA TYR A 106 0.20 6.49 1.80
C TYR A 106 -0.21 5.02 1.83
N ASN A 107 0.59 4.15 2.46
CA ASN A 107 0.30 2.72 2.57
C ASN A 107 -1.06 2.46 3.23
N LEU A 108 -1.31 3.09 4.38
CA LEU A 108 -2.59 2.94 5.09
C LEU A 108 -3.78 3.32 4.20
N PHE A 109 -3.64 4.44 3.47
CA PHE A 109 -4.70 4.93 2.59
C PHE A 109 -4.94 4.03 1.39
N VAL A 110 -3.90 3.64 0.65
CA VAL A 110 -4.07 2.88 -0.59
C VAL A 110 -4.68 1.51 -0.34
N VAL A 111 -4.28 0.84 0.74
CA VAL A 111 -4.85 -0.46 1.14
C VAL A 111 -6.31 -0.31 1.58
N SER A 112 -6.61 0.69 2.41
CA SER A 112 -7.98 0.93 2.88
C SER A 112 -8.93 1.30 1.73
N ILE A 113 -8.47 2.15 0.81
CA ILE A 113 -9.24 2.55 -0.38
C ILE A 113 -9.45 1.35 -1.30
N PHE A 114 -8.42 0.54 -1.51
CA PHE A 114 -8.52 -0.67 -2.34
C PHE A 114 -9.62 -1.60 -1.84
N TRP A 115 -9.56 -2.03 -0.57
CA TRP A 115 -10.55 -2.94 -0.02
C TRP A 115 -11.95 -2.34 0.06
N SER A 116 -12.07 -1.05 0.38
CA SER A 116 -13.36 -0.35 0.31
C SER A 116 -13.95 -0.36 -1.09
N PHE A 117 -13.13 -0.11 -2.12
CA PHE A 117 -13.56 -0.13 -3.51
C PHE A 117 -13.93 -1.55 -3.97
N MET A 118 -13.17 -2.57 -3.56
CA MET A 118 -13.50 -3.97 -3.85
C MET A 118 -14.84 -4.39 -3.24
N ALA A 119 -15.13 -3.97 -2.01
CA ALA A 119 -16.40 -4.23 -1.35
C ALA A 119 -17.59 -3.52 -2.03
N ASP A 120 -17.33 -2.40 -2.71
CA ASP A 120 -18.36 -1.68 -3.49
C ASP A 120 -18.56 -2.29 -4.89
N VAL A 121 -17.52 -2.91 -5.47
CA VAL A 121 -17.53 -3.49 -6.82
C VAL A 121 -18.09 -4.91 -6.84
N PHE A 122 -17.81 -5.72 -5.85
CA PHE A 122 -18.21 -7.12 -5.78
C PHE A 122 -19.27 -7.35 -4.69
N ALA A 123 -20.31 -8.11 -5.03
CA ALA A 123 -21.31 -8.52 -4.05
C ALA A 123 -20.69 -9.48 -2.99
N SER A 124 -21.32 -9.61 -1.82
CA SER A 124 -20.80 -10.41 -0.70
C SER A 124 -20.45 -11.86 -1.08
N ASP A 125 -21.30 -12.49 -1.92
CA ASP A 125 -21.07 -13.88 -2.37
C ASP A 125 -19.91 -13.98 -3.38
N GLN A 126 -19.74 -12.97 -4.23
CA GLN A 126 -18.60 -12.86 -5.14
C GLN A 126 -17.31 -12.62 -4.34
N GLY A 127 -17.36 -11.78 -3.31
CA GLY A 127 -16.21 -11.50 -2.44
C GLY A 127 -15.64 -12.77 -1.81
N LYS A 128 -16.49 -13.65 -1.28
CA LYS A 128 -16.06 -14.93 -0.66
C LYS A 128 -15.27 -15.83 -1.62
N ARG A 129 -15.61 -15.80 -2.92
CA ARG A 129 -14.95 -16.64 -3.95
C ARG A 129 -13.74 -15.98 -4.57
N LEU A 130 -13.77 -14.65 -4.75
CA LEU A 130 -12.85 -13.92 -5.63
C LEU A 130 -11.74 -13.18 -4.86
N PHE A 131 -11.98 -12.77 -3.60
CA PHE A 131 -11.02 -11.96 -2.85
C PHE A 131 -9.70 -12.66 -2.58
N GLY A 132 -9.69 -13.98 -2.42
CA GLY A 132 -8.45 -14.75 -2.29
C GLY A 132 -7.55 -14.62 -3.52
N PHE A 133 -8.13 -14.74 -4.72
CA PHE A 133 -7.38 -14.55 -5.96
C PHE A 133 -6.93 -13.10 -6.16
N ILE A 134 -7.79 -12.13 -5.83
CA ILE A 134 -7.46 -10.70 -5.91
C ILE A 134 -6.31 -10.37 -4.92
N ALA A 135 -6.35 -10.93 -3.70
CA ALA A 135 -5.30 -10.78 -2.70
C ALA A 135 -3.95 -11.33 -3.17
N ALA A 136 -3.95 -12.45 -3.92
CA ALA A 136 -2.74 -13.00 -4.51
C ALA A 136 -2.04 -12.00 -5.47
N GLY A 137 -2.80 -11.12 -6.12
CA GLY A 137 -2.24 -10.00 -6.90
C GLY A 137 -1.38 -9.09 -6.03
N GLY A 138 -1.86 -8.72 -4.84
CA GLY A 138 -1.10 -7.91 -3.88
C GLY A 138 0.16 -8.61 -3.39
N THR A 139 0.08 -9.88 -2.99
CA THR A 139 1.23 -10.68 -2.57
C THR A 139 2.28 -10.77 -3.68
N THR A 140 1.85 -11.04 -4.93
CA THR A 140 2.76 -11.05 -6.08
C THR A 140 3.43 -9.68 -6.29
N GLY A 141 2.68 -8.58 -6.13
CA GLY A 141 3.23 -7.23 -6.21
C GLY A 141 4.28 -6.94 -5.14
N MET A 142 4.05 -7.43 -3.90
CA MET A 142 4.98 -7.31 -2.79
C MET A 142 6.27 -8.14 -2.97
N ILE A 143 6.27 -9.16 -3.81
CA ILE A 143 7.46 -9.93 -4.20
C ILE A 143 8.18 -9.25 -5.37
N VAL A 144 7.44 -8.89 -6.41
CA VAL A 144 8.00 -8.30 -7.63
C VAL A 144 8.61 -6.92 -7.39
N GLY A 145 7.99 -6.09 -6.54
CA GLY A 145 8.50 -4.76 -6.21
C GLY A 145 9.93 -4.76 -5.68
N PRO A 146 10.23 -5.44 -4.57
CA PRO A 146 11.59 -5.53 -4.04
C PRO A 146 12.57 -6.21 -5.01
N PHE A 147 12.14 -7.25 -5.73
CA PHE A 147 12.95 -7.88 -6.76
C PHE A 147 13.41 -6.87 -7.82
N LEU A 148 12.51 -6.01 -8.30
CA LEU A 148 12.85 -4.94 -9.25
C LEU A 148 13.82 -3.92 -8.64
N VAL A 149 13.62 -3.54 -7.37
CA VAL A 149 14.51 -2.60 -6.69
C VAL A 149 15.89 -3.18 -6.51
N GLY A 150 16.02 -4.43 -6.04
CA GLY A 150 17.31 -5.10 -5.87
C GLY A 150 18.14 -5.16 -7.16
N ARG A 151 17.46 -5.24 -8.33
CA ARG A 151 18.14 -5.27 -9.64
C ARG A 151 18.39 -3.90 -10.25
N LEU A 152 17.57 -2.92 -9.94
CA LEU A 152 17.56 -1.62 -10.62
C LEU A 152 18.11 -0.48 -9.75
N ALA A 153 18.26 -0.65 -8.43
CA ALA A 153 18.70 0.42 -7.54
C ALA A 153 20.11 0.91 -7.89
N GLU A 154 21.04 0.02 -8.21
CA GLU A 154 22.40 0.39 -8.59
C GLU A 154 22.48 1.04 -9.99
N PRO A 155 21.96 0.42 -11.09
CA PRO A 155 22.11 0.99 -12.42
C PRO A 155 21.23 2.22 -12.68
N VAL A 156 20.06 2.32 -12.07
CA VAL A 156 19.09 3.40 -12.33
C VAL A 156 19.14 4.49 -11.27
N GLY A 157 19.50 4.12 -10.05
CA GLY A 157 19.51 4.96 -8.86
C GLY A 157 18.16 4.99 -8.13
N PRO A 158 18.18 5.05 -6.78
CA PRO A 158 16.97 4.94 -5.95
C PRO A 158 15.91 6.00 -6.25
N VAL A 159 16.33 7.24 -6.49
CA VAL A 159 15.41 8.36 -6.76
C VAL A 159 14.61 8.13 -8.06
N ASN A 160 15.23 7.57 -9.09
CA ASN A 160 14.56 7.32 -10.37
C ASN A 160 13.52 6.19 -10.27
N LEU A 161 13.66 5.27 -9.32
CA LEU A 161 12.67 4.22 -9.06
C LEU A 161 11.33 4.77 -8.54
N ILE A 162 11.31 5.98 -7.98
CA ILE A 162 10.06 6.68 -7.63
C ILE A 162 9.17 6.87 -8.86
N LEU A 163 9.76 7.11 -10.05
CA LEU A 163 8.99 7.22 -11.30
C LEU A 163 8.35 5.88 -11.69
N VAL A 164 9.02 4.76 -11.46
CA VAL A 164 8.45 3.42 -11.72
C VAL A 164 7.23 3.21 -10.83
N SER A 165 7.31 3.57 -9.55
CA SER A 165 6.16 3.52 -8.63
C SER A 165 5.04 4.47 -9.07
N ALA A 166 5.36 5.66 -9.58
CA ALA A 166 4.38 6.61 -10.10
C ALA A 166 3.62 6.02 -11.31
N VAL A 167 4.31 5.33 -12.22
CA VAL A 167 3.67 4.61 -13.35
C VAL A 167 2.76 3.48 -12.83
N MET A 168 3.20 2.69 -11.85
CA MET A 168 2.37 1.64 -11.25
C MET A 168 1.09 2.22 -10.62
N LEU A 169 1.20 3.37 -9.96
CA LEU A 169 0.05 4.06 -9.36
C LEU A 169 -0.92 4.59 -10.43
N GLU A 170 -0.42 5.11 -11.58
CA GLU A 170 -1.29 5.54 -12.67
C GLU A 170 -2.01 4.34 -13.32
N VAL A 171 -1.32 3.21 -13.51
CA VAL A 171 -1.96 1.97 -13.97
C VAL A 171 -3.07 1.53 -13.00
N SER A 172 -2.81 1.60 -11.69
CA SER A 172 -3.82 1.33 -10.65
C SER A 172 -5.03 2.26 -10.79
N ALA A 173 -4.81 3.56 -11.00
CA ALA A 173 -5.90 4.53 -11.20
C ALA A 173 -6.74 4.26 -12.46
N GLN A 174 -6.10 3.76 -13.53
CA GLN A 174 -6.81 3.36 -14.75
C GLN A 174 -7.63 2.07 -14.54
N CYS A 175 -7.09 1.10 -13.79
CA CYS A 175 -7.84 -0.10 -13.41
C CYS A 175 -9.10 0.25 -12.61
N VAL A 176 -9.02 1.19 -11.65
CA VAL A 176 -10.18 1.68 -10.89
C VAL A 176 -11.26 2.23 -11.81
N ARG A 177 -10.88 3.04 -12.81
CA ARG A 177 -11.86 3.61 -13.75
C ARG A 177 -12.57 2.50 -14.55
N ARG A 178 -11.79 1.54 -15.10
CA ARG A 178 -12.34 0.43 -15.88
C ARG A 178 -13.29 -0.45 -15.05
N LEU A 179 -12.87 -0.79 -13.83
CA LEU A 179 -13.70 -1.56 -12.90
C LEU A 179 -14.97 -0.82 -12.50
N GLY A 180 -14.88 0.50 -12.28
CA GLY A 180 -16.04 1.33 -11.97
C GLY A 180 -17.03 1.44 -13.12
N HIS A 181 -16.58 1.38 -14.40
CA HIS A 181 -17.46 1.28 -15.56
C HIS A 181 -18.14 -0.09 -15.63
N TRP A 182 -17.38 -1.17 -15.51
CA TRP A 182 -17.92 -2.52 -15.49
C TRP A 182 -18.98 -2.73 -14.40
N ALA A 183 -18.73 -2.25 -13.19
CA ALA A 183 -19.68 -2.38 -12.08
C ALA A 183 -21.02 -1.66 -12.34
N ARG A 184 -21.00 -0.56 -13.09
CA ARG A 184 -22.23 0.16 -13.49
C ARG A 184 -23.01 -0.58 -14.57
N ASP A 185 -22.28 -1.15 -15.53
CA ASP A 185 -22.89 -1.78 -16.71
C ASP A 185 -23.52 -3.15 -16.37
N VAL A 186 -22.88 -3.92 -15.47
CA VAL A 186 -23.28 -5.30 -15.18
C VAL A 186 -24.20 -5.40 -13.95
N GLN A 187 -24.01 -4.57 -12.94
CA GLN A 187 -24.73 -4.79 -11.68
C GLN A 187 -26.07 -4.07 -11.55
N HIS A 188 -26.51 -3.20 -12.46
CA HIS A 188 -27.82 -2.50 -12.42
C HIS A 188 -28.35 -2.19 -11.00
N GLN A 189 -27.52 -2.30 -9.97
CA GLN A 189 -27.90 -2.01 -8.59
C GLN A 189 -27.74 -0.52 -8.35
N PRO A 190 -28.83 0.17 -7.99
CA PRO A 190 -28.70 1.51 -7.44
C PRO A 190 -27.76 1.41 -6.23
N ALA A 191 -26.92 2.42 -6.07
CA ALA A 191 -25.99 2.57 -4.95
C ALA A 191 -26.74 2.57 -3.61
N THR A 192 -27.20 1.41 -3.19
CA THR A 192 -27.85 1.19 -1.91
C THR A 192 -26.76 0.84 -0.91
N ARG A 193 -26.22 1.85 -0.33
CA ARG A 193 -25.67 1.99 1.02
C ARG A 193 -24.67 3.15 1.08
N GLU A 194 -25.10 4.30 0.62
CA GLU A 194 -24.53 5.58 1.05
C GLU A 194 -25.18 5.99 2.39
N GLY A 195 -25.02 5.15 3.41
CA GLY A 195 -25.20 5.63 4.77
C GLY A 195 -23.82 6.09 5.27
N PRO A 196 -23.66 7.28 5.86
CA PRO A 196 -22.46 7.58 6.62
C PRO A 196 -22.30 6.44 7.64
N VAL A 197 -21.10 5.88 7.74
CA VAL A 197 -20.79 4.90 8.79
C VAL A 197 -21.00 5.64 10.10
N GLY A 198 -22.20 5.48 10.69
CA GLY A 198 -22.60 6.13 11.94
C GLY A 198 -21.72 5.61 13.07
N GLY A 199 -20.96 6.49 13.69
CA GLY A 199 -20.11 6.21 14.82
C GLY A 199 -19.13 7.35 14.98
N GLY A 200 -19.16 8.05 16.11
CA GLY A 200 -18.17 9.07 16.42
C GLY A 200 -16.77 8.48 16.41
N MET A 201 -15.75 9.29 16.16
CA MET A 201 -14.33 8.91 16.10
C MET A 201 -13.85 8.07 17.30
N LEU A 202 -14.49 8.20 18.46
CA LEU A 202 -14.21 7.47 19.70
C LEU A 202 -15.06 6.20 19.87
N ALA A 203 -16.08 5.96 19.05
CA ALA A 203 -16.94 4.79 19.17
C ALA A 203 -16.17 3.47 18.98
N GLY A 204 -15.24 3.42 18.04
CA GLY A 204 -14.36 2.28 17.84
C GLY A 204 -13.41 2.02 19.01
N LEU A 205 -12.86 3.07 19.59
CA LEU A 205 -11.98 2.98 20.76
C LEU A 205 -12.75 2.48 22.00
N ARG A 206 -13.95 2.99 22.22
CA ARG A 206 -14.84 2.52 23.29
C ARG A 206 -15.19 1.04 23.13
N LEU A 207 -15.51 0.63 21.90
CA LEU A 207 -15.82 -0.78 21.59
C LEU A 207 -14.61 -1.68 21.83
N LEU A 208 -13.40 -1.23 21.49
CA LEU A 208 -12.16 -1.96 21.74
C LEU A 208 -11.97 -2.26 23.25
N VAL A 209 -12.19 -1.26 24.10
CA VAL A 209 -11.99 -1.39 25.55
C VAL A 209 -13.12 -2.16 26.25
N THR A 210 -14.34 -2.11 25.71
CA THR A 210 -15.51 -2.77 26.32
C THR A 210 -15.65 -4.24 25.95
N SER A 211 -15.04 -4.70 24.83
CA SER A 211 -15.10 -6.09 24.39
C SER A 211 -13.79 -6.82 24.71
N PRO A 212 -13.80 -7.87 25.57
CA PRO A 212 -12.59 -8.64 25.89
C PRO A 212 -11.93 -9.26 24.65
N PHE A 213 -12.74 -9.70 23.69
CA PHE A 213 -12.25 -10.25 22.42
C PHE A 213 -11.49 -9.20 21.60
N LEU A 214 -12.05 -8.01 21.45
CA LEU A 214 -11.40 -6.91 20.72
C LEU A 214 -10.16 -6.40 21.46
N LEU A 215 -10.18 -6.41 22.78
CA LEU A 215 -9.02 -6.05 23.62
C LEU A 215 -7.86 -7.04 23.41
N ALA A 216 -8.15 -8.36 23.43
CA ALA A 216 -7.15 -9.40 23.18
C ALA A 216 -6.56 -9.27 21.76
N LEU A 217 -7.41 -9.04 20.75
CA LEU A 217 -6.96 -8.79 19.37
C LEU A 217 -6.09 -7.51 19.26
N GLY A 218 -6.50 -6.44 19.94
CA GLY A 218 -5.72 -5.20 20.00
C GLY A 218 -4.36 -5.39 20.66
N MET A 219 -4.29 -6.17 21.74
CA MET A 219 -3.05 -6.52 22.43
C MET A 219 -2.12 -7.36 21.52
N GLN A 220 -2.68 -8.34 20.79
CA GLN A 220 -1.91 -9.12 19.81
C GLN A 220 -1.29 -8.24 18.72
N VAL A 221 -2.08 -7.31 18.16
CA VAL A 221 -1.59 -6.35 17.15
C VAL A 221 -0.50 -5.44 17.73
N LEU A 222 -0.64 -5.00 18.97
CA LEU A 222 0.33 -4.15 19.65
C LEU A 222 1.66 -4.89 19.88
N LEU A 223 1.61 -6.13 20.36
CA LEU A 223 2.80 -6.97 20.55
C LEU A 223 3.50 -7.25 19.19
N TYR A 224 2.72 -7.58 18.16
CA TYR A 224 3.26 -7.75 16.82
C TYR A 224 3.95 -6.48 16.30
N ALA A 225 3.32 -5.32 16.46
CA ALA A 225 3.88 -4.04 16.05
C ALA A 225 5.17 -3.70 16.82
N ALA A 226 5.21 -3.97 18.12
CA ALA A 226 6.40 -3.74 18.95
C ALA A 226 7.58 -4.63 18.51
N THR A 227 7.33 -5.94 18.29
CA THR A 227 8.34 -6.89 17.83
C THR A 227 8.84 -6.53 16.43
N SER A 228 7.92 -6.20 15.51
CA SER A 228 8.28 -5.79 14.15
C SER A 228 9.10 -4.49 14.14
N THR A 229 8.78 -3.54 15.01
CA THR A 229 9.55 -2.29 15.14
C THR A 229 10.97 -2.56 15.66
N PHE A 230 11.12 -3.45 16.64
CA PHE A 230 12.42 -3.82 17.17
C PHE A 230 13.30 -4.49 16.10
N LEU A 231 12.75 -5.47 15.38
CA LEU A 231 13.46 -6.14 14.27
C LEU A 231 13.82 -5.15 13.16
N TYR A 232 12.93 -4.23 12.82
CA TYR A 232 13.20 -3.18 11.85
C TYR A 232 14.39 -2.30 12.25
N TYR A 233 14.51 -1.92 13.52
CA TYR A 233 15.68 -1.15 13.96
C TYR A 233 16.98 -1.93 13.86
N GLN A 234 16.97 -3.23 14.12
CA GLN A 234 18.16 -4.09 13.94
C GLN A 234 18.54 -4.23 12.46
N GLU A 235 17.53 -4.42 11.59
CA GLU A 235 17.73 -4.44 10.14
C GLU A 235 18.39 -3.15 9.64
N VAL A 236 17.88 -2.00 10.08
CA VAL A 236 18.42 -0.68 9.72
C VAL A 236 19.88 -0.55 10.14
N GLN A 237 20.23 -0.95 11.36
CA GLN A 237 21.62 -0.90 11.85
C GLN A 237 22.54 -1.85 11.06
N LEU A 238 22.07 -3.05 10.77
CA LEU A 238 22.82 -4.04 10.01
C LEU A 238 23.11 -3.52 8.58
N VAL A 239 22.10 -3.06 7.87
CA VAL A 239 22.27 -2.52 6.50
C VAL A 239 23.17 -1.28 6.49
N ALA A 240 23.05 -0.40 7.49
CA ALA A 240 23.92 0.78 7.61
C ALA A 240 25.41 0.40 7.83
N SER A 241 25.67 -0.73 8.50
CA SER A 241 27.04 -1.21 8.72
C SER A 241 27.65 -1.91 7.49
N LEU A 242 26.85 -2.52 6.64
CA LEU A 242 27.31 -3.33 5.50
C LEU A 242 27.42 -2.52 4.20
N ALA A 243 26.56 -1.56 3.98
CA ALA A 243 26.44 -0.81 2.72
C ALA A 243 26.82 0.66 2.90
N LYS A 244 27.74 1.16 2.05
CA LYS A 244 28.32 2.51 2.18
C LYS A 244 27.55 3.61 1.46
N ASP A 245 26.89 3.29 0.35
CA ASP A 245 26.18 4.24 -0.50
C ASP A 245 24.65 4.01 -0.50
N ALA A 246 23.89 5.01 -0.94
CA ALA A 246 22.43 4.98 -0.94
C ALA A 246 21.85 3.87 -1.85
N ALA A 247 22.51 3.60 -2.98
CA ALA A 247 22.04 2.59 -3.93
C ALA A 247 22.20 1.18 -3.35
N SER A 248 23.40 0.86 -2.79
CA SER A 248 23.67 -0.43 -2.14
C SER A 248 22.78 -0.66 -0.91
N ARG A 249 22.52 0.39 -0.10
CA ARG A 249 21.57 0.27 1.03
C ARG A 249 20.17 -0.02 0.56
N THR A 250 19.71 0.68 -0.49
CA THR A 250 18.38 0.45 -1.06
C THR A 250 18.25 -0.97 -1.63
N ALA A 251 19.27 -1.46 -2.32
CA ALA A 251 19.32 -2.83 -2.84
C ALA A 251 19.28 -3.86 -1.69
N ALA A 252 20.09 -3.67 -0.63
CA ALA A 252 20.12 -4.58 0.52
C ALA A 252 18.74 -4.65 1.23
N PHE A 253 18.07 -3.53 1.47
CA PHE A 253 16.71 -3.52 2.01
C PHE A 253 15.73 -4.25 1.08
N ALA A 254 15.87 -4.08 -0.23
CA ALA A 254 15.02 -4.74 -1.19
C ALA A 254 15.22 -6.25 -1.23
N ASP A 255 16.47 -6.73 -1.13
CA ASP A 255 16.78 -8.16 -1.07
C ASP A 255 16.20 -8.81 0.20
N ILE A 256 16.34 -8.15 1.35
CA ILE A 256 15.73 -8.62 2.61
C ILE A 256 14.20 -8.68 2.46
N ASP A 257 13.57 -7.62 1.99
CA ASP A 257 12.12 -7.57 1.76
C ASP A 257 11.66 -8.67 0.79
N PHE A 258 12.41 -8.93 -0.28
CA PHE A 258 12.11 -9.98 -1.24
C PHE A 258 12.07 -11.36 -0.57
N TRP A 259 13.14 -11.74 0.14
CA TRP A 259 13.23 -13.04 0.80
C TRP A 259 12.19 -13.20 1.90
N VAL A 260 11.90 -12.15 2.66
CA VAL A 260 10.81 -12.16 3.66
C VAL A 260 9.47 -12.46 3.00
N GLN A 261 9.16 -11.85 1.86
CA GLN A 261 7.90 -12.10 1.15
C GLN A 261 7.85 -13.52 0.55
N VAL A 262 8.96 -14.02 -0.01
CA VAL A 262 9.05 -15.39 -0.54
C VAL A 262 8.84 -16.41 0.58
N LEU A 263 9.53 -16.24 1.72
CA LEU A 263 9.36 -17.12 2.88
C LEU A 263 7.93 -17.06 3.45
N THR A 264 7.36 -15.86 3.53
CA THR A 264 5.96 -15.69 3.98
C THR A 264 5.01 -16.47 3.09
N LEU A 265 5.18 -16.38 1.77
CA LEU A 265 4.35 -17.12 0.82
C LEU A 265 4.56 -18.64 0.92
N ALA A 266 5.79 -19.08 1.18
CA ALA A 266 6.10 -20.52 1.31
C ALA A 266 5.56 -21.15 2.61
N LEU A 267 5.33 -20.34 3.66
CA LEU A 267 4.83 -20.77 4.96
C LEU A 267 3.29 -20.66 5.09
N GLN A 268 2.60 -20.01 4.14
CA GLN A 268 1.14 -19.92 4.06
C GLN A 268 0.50 -21.14 3.38
#